data_8eb55a01db06743f7a0c8a1d90f8dbbf
#
_entry.id   8eb55a01db06743f7a0c8a1d90f8dbbf
#
_cell.length_a   1.000
_cell.length_b   1.000
_cell.length_c   1.000
_cell.angle_alpha   90.00
_cell.angle_beta   90.00
_cell.angle_gamma   90.00
#
_symmetry.space_group_name_H-M   'P 1'
#
loop_
_entity.id
_entity.type
_entity.pdbx_description
1 polymer ?
#
loop_
_entity_poly.entity_id
_entity_poly.type
_entity_poly.pdbx_seq_one_letter_code
_entity_poly.pdbx_strand_id
1 'polypeptide(L)'
;KVSGKGRVEVLLKSNLTSDEITYEVKGTAKKFSSHVINPDFIISNGTLDFFADKKGLEIKGNAKVKDLPIQAKLLGSLAKDEPKFLEIDFSLSEKVLEMLPDGFPEIKISGSAPAKLYLKFLESKKVEFDLVSDLKGVELSYLPIGWVKEMNGEAELKVSGAIGNEFVLNN
;
A
#
# COMPACT_ATOMS: atom_id res chain seq x y z
N LYS A 1 -18.05 1.87 1.24
CA LYS A 1 -18.67 0.55 1.48
C LYS A 1 -17.57 -0.50 1.49
N VAL A 2 -17.59 -1.41 2.46
CA VAL A 2 -16.69 -2.56 2.54
C VAL A 2 -17.53 -3.81 2.30
N SER A 3 -17.03 -4.75 1.52
CA SER A 3 -17.68 -6.04 1.28
C SER A 3 -16.64 -7.16 1.21
N GLY A 4 -17.09 -8.40 1.44
CA GLY A 4 -16.23 -9.59 1.40
C GLY A 4 -16.87 -10.75 2.17
N LYS A 5 -16.22 -11.92 2.12
CA LYS A 5 -16.55 -13.08 2.96
C LYS A 5 -15.33 -13.43 3.78
N GLY A 6 -15.51 -13.64 5.07
CA GLY A 6 -14.39 -13.90 5.96
C GLY A 6 -14.66 -15.01 6.98
N ARG A 7 -13.59 -15.54 7.52
CA ARG A 7 -13.56 -16.42 8.69
C ARG A 7 -12.68 -15.77 9.74
N VAL A 8 -13.13 -15.78 10.98
CA VAL A 8 -12.41 -15.22 12.12
C VAL A 8 -12.34 -16.29 13.21
N GLU A 9 -11.17 -16.45 13.78
CA GLU A 9 -10.92 -17.27 14.97
C GLU A 9 -10.43 -16.34 16.08
N VAL A 10 -11.01 -16.45 17.26
CA VAL A 10 -10.63 -15.67 18.43
C VAL A 10 -10.22 -16.64 19.52
N LEU A 11 -8.99 -16.52 20.01
CA LEU A 11 -8.47 -17.26 21.13
C LEU A 11 -8.30 -16.31 22.32
N LEU A 12 -9.01 -16.59 23.40
CA LEU A 12 -8.87 -15.89 24.68
C LEU A 12 -8.14 -16.81 25.66
N LYS A 13 -7.11 -16.27 26.30
CA LYS A 13 -6.39 -16.95 27.39
C LYS A 13 -6.45 -16.07 28.62
N SER A 14 -6.97 -16.62 29.71
CA SER A 14 -6.95 -16.01 31.05
C SER A 14 -5.98 -16.78 31.93
N ASN A 15 -5.16 -16.09 32.67
CA ASN A 15 -4.31 -16.70 33.70
C ASN A 15 -5.04 -16.56 35.03
N LEU A 16 -5.33 -17.70 35.68
CA LEU A 16 -6.04 -17.73 36.95
C LEU A 16 -5.26 -17.09 38.12
N THR A 17 -3.99 -16.84 37.95
CA THR A 17 -3.09 -16.24 38.96
C THR A 17 -2.78 -14.77 38.72
N SER A 18 -3.15 -14.23 37.57
CA SER A 18 -3.01 -12.81 37.22
C SER A 18 -4.28 -12.34 36.50
N ASP A 19 -4.76 -11.16 36.80
CA ASP A 19 -5.92 -10.54 36.10
C ASP A 19 -5.63 -10.22 34.63
N GLU A 20 -4.58 -10.83 34.06
CA GLU A 20 -4.20 -10.61 32.67
C GLU A 20 -4.99 -11.51 31.72
N ILE A 21 -5.76 -10.88 30.86
CA ILE A 21 -6.39 -11.52 29.71
C ILE A 21 -5.52 -11.27 28.49
N THR A 22 -5.10 -12.35 27.81
CA THR A 22 -4.47 -12.26 26.50
C THR A 22 -5.43 -12.74 25.43
N TYR A 23 -5.33 -12.12 24.25
CA TYR A 23 -6.14 -12.51 23.12
C TYR A 23 -5.29 -12.63 21.86
N GLU A 24 -5.70 -13.52 20.99
CA GLU A 24 -5.22 -13.63 19.60
C GLU A 24 -6.45 -13.69 18.70
N VAL A 25 -6.43 -12.88 17.66
CA VAL A 25 -7.46 -12.88 16.61
C VAL A 25 -6.78 -13.20 15.30
N LYS A 26 -7.25 -14.25 14.63
CA LYS A 26 -6.78 -14.64 13.30
C LYS A 26 -7.97 -14.73 12.36
N GLY A 27 -7.73 -14.39 11.09
CA GLY A 27 -8.79 -14.59 10.13
C GLY A 27 -8.33 -14.36 8.71
N THR A 28 -9.24 -14.72 7.80
CA THR A 28 -9.08 -14.52 6.37
C THR A 28 -10.31 -13.82 5.82
N ALA A 29 -10.11 -12.92 4.86
CA ALA A 29 -11.18 -12.32 4.08
C ALA A 29 -10.95 -12.59 2.59
N LYS A 30 -11.97 -13.10 1.90
CA LYS A 30 -11.93 -13.36 0.46
C LYS A 30 -12.93 -12.47 -0.27
N LYS A 31 -12.61 -12.13 -1.52
CA LYS A 31 -13.40 -11.20 -2.34
C LYS A 31 -13.62 -9.86 -1.63
N PHE A 32 -12.59 -9.43 -0.90
CA PHE A 32 -12.62 -8.14 -0.20
C PHE A 32 -12.65 -7.01 -1.21
N SER A 33 -13.52 -6.03 -0.95
CA SER A 33 -13.60 -4.80 -1.72
C SER A 33 -13.85 -3.63 -0.78
N SER A 34 -13.18 -2.52 -1.03
CA SER A 34 -13.29 -1.32 -0.19
C SER A 34 -13.11 -0.04 -1.01
N HIS A 35 -13.91 0.97 -0.66
CA HIS A 35 -13.84 2.34 -1.18
C HIS A 35 -13.43 3.33 -0.07
N VAL A 36 -12.87 2.81 1.04
CA VAL A 36 -12.74 3.59 2.28
C VAL A 36 -11.48 4.47 2.28
N ILE A 37 -10.45 4.09 1.54
CA ILE A 37 -9.16 4.82 1.59
C ILE A 37 -9.25 6.10 0.75
N ASN A 38 -9.77 5.99 -0.47
CA ASN A 38 -10.05 7.10 -1.35
C ASN A 38 -11.15 6.64 -2.33
N PRO A 39 -12.19 7.44 -2.64
CA PRO A 39 -13.22 7.10 -3.63
C PRO A 39 -12.66 6.73 -5.00
N ASP A 40 -11.52 7.32 -5.38
CA ASP A 40 -10.87 7.10 -6.67
C ASP A 40 -10.00 5.83 -6.70
N PHE A 41 -9.66 5.27 -5.55
CA PHE A 41 -8.84 4.06 -5.42
C PHE A 41 -9.64 2.91 -4.84
N ILE A 42 -10.43 2.26 -5.69
CA ILE A 42 -11.22 1.10 -5.32
C ILE A 42 -10.32 -0.12 -5.18
N ILE A 43 -10.28 -0.68 -3.97
CA ILE A 43 -9.68 -1.99 -3.73
C ILE A 43 -10.70 -3.06 -4.09
N SER A 44 -10.33 -4.02 -4.91
CA SER A 44 -11.19 -5.10 -5.37
C SER A 44 -10.50 -6.46 -5.37
N ASN A 45 -11.30 -7.52 -5.38
CA ASN A 45 -10.84 -8.92 -5.45
C ASN A 45 -9.76 -9.30 -4.43
N GLY A 46 -9.79 -8.67 -3.25
CA GLY A 46 -8.83 -8.91 -2.20
C GLY A 46 -8.96 -10.29 -1.58
N THR A 47 -7.81 -10.90 -1.26
CA THR A 47 -7.69 -12.00 -0.33
C THR A 47 -6.72 -11.56 0.74
N LEU A 48 -7.21 -11.44 1.97
CA LEU A 48 -6.47 -10.87 3.08
C LEU A 48 -6.41 -11.87 4.22
N ASP A 49 -5.25 -12.01 4.83
CA ASP A 49 -5.04 -12.65 6.11
C ASP A 49 -4.79 -11.57 7.15
N PHE A 50 -5.37 -11.70 8.31
CA PHE A 50 -5.13 -10.78 9.42
C PHE A 50 -4.82 -11.52 10.71
N PHE A 51 -3.97 -10.91 11.49
CA PHE A 51 -3.58 -11.33 12.82
C PHE A 51 -3.57 -10.12 13.75
N ALA A 52 -4.12 -10.27 14.94
CA ALA A 52 -4.05 -9.24 15.96
C ALA A 52 -3.87 -9.86 17.34
N ASP A 53 -3.05 -9.24 18.15
CA ASP A 53 -2.83 -9.55 19.55
C ASP A 53 -2.57 -8.27 20.37
N LYS A 54 -2.14 -8.40 21.63
CA LYS A 54 -1.75 -7.24 22.46
C LYS A 54 -0.64 -6.38 21.87
N LYS A 55 0.21 -6.95 20.97
CA LYS A 55 1.36 -6.24 20.37
C LYS A 55 0.95 -5.44 19.13
N GLY A 56 -0.14 -5.82 18.48
CA GLY A 56 -0.63 -5.08 17.34
C GLY A 56 -1.46 -5.86 16.35
N LEU A 57 -1.52 -5.30 15.16
CA LEU A 57 -2.28 -5.79 14.01
C LEU A 57 -1.35 -6.00 12.83
N GLU A 58 -1.44 -7.17 12.20
CA GLU A 58 -0.87 -7.44 10.87
C GLU A 58 -2.00 -7.83 9.93
N ILE A 59 -2.05 -7.18 8.76
CA ILE A 59 -2.92 -7.58 7.64
C ILE A 59 -2.05 -7.71 6.42
N LYS A 60 -2.13 -8.84 5.72
CA LYS A 60 -1.40 -9.06 4.48
C LYS A 60 -2.27 -9.76 3.45
N GLY A 61 -1.97 -9.53 2.20
CA GLY A 61 -2.66 -10.22 1.12
C GLY A 61 -2.51 -9.58 -0.24
N ASN A 62 -3.29 -10.10 -1.17
CA ASN A 62 -3.32 -9.65 -2.55
C ASN A 62 -4.65 -8.96 -2.83
N ALA A 63 -4.62 -7.92 -3.66
CA ALA A 63 -5.82 -7.23 -4.12
C ALA A 63 -5.56 -6.59 -5.50
N LYS A 64 -6.54 -5.89 -6.01
CA LYS A 64 -6.39 -5.01 -7.17
C LYS A 64 -6.82 -3.60 -6.80
N VAL A 65 -6.09 -2.61 -7.31
CA VAL A 65 -6.46 -1.19 -7.29
C VAL A 65 -6.60 -0.74 -8.74
N LYS A 66 -7.81 -0.33 -9.18
CA LYS A 66 -8.08 0.00 -10.60
C LYS A 66 -7.48 -1.04 -11.57
N ASP A 67 -7.69 -2.33 -11.30
CA ASP A 67 -7.13 -3.46 -12.06
C ASP A 67 -5.59 -3.66 -12.00
N LEU A 68 -4.86 -2.83 -11.30
CA LEU A 68 -3.46 -3.07 -10.98
C LEU A 68 -3.36 -4.10 -9.84
N PRO A 69 -2.75 -5.27 -10.07
CA PRO A 69 -2.49 -6.23 -9.00
C PRO A 69 -1.50 -5.66 -8.01
N ILE A 70 -1.80 -5.83 -6.72
CA ILE A 70 -0.92 -5.43 -5.62
C ILE A 70 -0.79 -6.55 -4.60
N GLN A 71 0.34 -6.59 -3.92
CA GLN A 71 0.51 -7.27 -2.64
C GLN A 71 0.67 -6.21 -1.56
N ALA A 72 -0.02 -6.38 -0.44
CA ALA A 72 -0.02 -5.38 0.61
C ALA A 72 0.22 -6.01 1.99
N LYS A 73 0.95 -5.31 2.83
CA LYS A 73 1.19 -5.66 4.22
C LYS A 73 1.01 -4.43 5.10
N LEU A 74 -0.02 -4.45 5.93
CA LEU A 74 -0.28 -3.43 6.94
C LEU A 74 0.20 -3.93 8.30
N LEU A 75 0.99 -3.11 8.96
CA LEU A 75 1.42 -3.31 10.34
C LEU A 75 0.99 -2.11 11.18
N GLY A 76 0.52 -2.33 12.39
CA GLY A 76 0.17 -1.24 13.28
C GLY A 76 -0.20 -1.73 14.66
N SER A 77 -0.22 -0.80 15.60
CA SER A 77 -0.78 -1.00 16.92
C SER A 77 -2.31 -0.89 16.88
N LEU A 78 -2.97 -1.52 17.82
CA LEU A 78 -4.39 -1.33 18.09
C LEU A 78 -4.64 -0.05 18.93
N ALA A 79 -3.60 0.53 19.49
CA ALA A 79 -3.67 1.83 20.14
C ALA A 79 -3.99 2.92 19.11
N LYS A 80 -4.82 3.89 19.53
CA LYS A 80 -5.36 4.91 18.64
C LYS A 80 -4.28 5.84 18.09
N ASP A 81 -3.26 6.08 18.88
CA ASP A 81 -2.29 7.18 18.70
C ASP A 81 -0.94 6.71 18.11
N GLU A 82 -0.84 5.44 17.75
CA GLU A 82 0.36 4.90 17.17
C GLU A 82 0.30 4.84 15.63
N PRO A 83 1.43 5.11 14.95
CA PRO A 83 1.47 5.10 13.50
C PRO A 83 1.19 3.70 12.95
N LYS A 84 0.57 3.65 11.77
CA LYS A 84 0.37 2.43 10.99
C LYS A 84 1.21 2.49 9.74
N PHE A 85 1.78 1.36 9.36
CA PHE A 85 2.67 1.22 8.22
C PHE A 85 2.04 0.29 7.20
N LEU A 86 1.96 0.73 5.96
CA LEU A 86 1.48 -0.06 4.84
C LEU A 86 2.57 -0.16 3.78
N GLU A 87 3.00 -1.37 3.49
CA GLU A 87 3.89 -1.70 2.38
C GLU A 87 3.05 -2.27 1.24
N ILE A 88 3.28 -1.78 0.02
CA ILE A 88 2.58 -2.23 -1.18
C ILE A 88 3.62 -2.56 -2.24
N ASP A 89 3.64 -3.82 -2.69
CA ASP A 89 4.38 -4.28 -3.84
C ASP A 89 3.48 -4.27 -5.08
N PHE A 90 3.96 -3.70 -6.17
CA PHE A 90 3.24 -3.64 -7.44
C PHE A 90 4.20 -3.58 -8.62
N SER A 91 3.66 -3.65 -9.84
CA SER A 91 4.42 -3.46 -11.07
C SER A 91 4.23 -2.06 -11.60
N LEU A 92 5.30 -1.26 -11.61
CA LEU A 92 5.33 0.04 -12.26
C LEU A 92 5.24 -0.15 -13.77
N SER A 93 4.20 0.38 -14.39
CA SER A 93 3.88 0.25 -15.82
C SER A 93 3.00 1.41 -16.27
N GLU A 94 2.63 1.48 -17.54
CA GLU A 94 1.72 2.48 -18.08
C GLU A 94 0.42 2.62 -17.27
N LYS A 95 -0.12 1.51 -16.75
CA LYS A 95 -1.32 1.52 -15.90
C LYS A 95 -1.18 2.37 -14.63
N VAL A 96 0.03 2.53 -14.12
CA VAL A 96 0.26 3.38 -12.95
C VAL A 96 0.15 4.86 -13.34
N LEU A 97 0.60 5.24 -14.54
CA LEU A 97 0.46 6.61 -15.04
C LEU A 97 -1.01 7.01 -15.20
N GLU A 98 -1.87 6.10 -15.62
CA GLU A 98 -3.33 6.33 -15.72
C GLU A 98 -4.00 6.63 -14.35
N MET A 99 -3.30 6.36 -13.26
CA MET A 99 -3.78 6.62 -11.89
C MET A 99 -3.30 7.97 -11.34
N LEU A 100 -2.34 8.61 -12.02
CA LEU A 100 -1.82 9.90 -11.59
C LEU A 100 -2.83 11.01 -11.87
N PRO A 101 -2.87 12.08 -11.05
CA PRO A 101 -3.76 13.20 -11.27
C PRO A 101 -3.41 13.95 -12.55
N ASP A 102 -4.40 14.65 -13.12
CA ASP A 102 -4.19 15.54 -14.25
C ASP A 102 -3.10 16.60 -13.95
N GLY A 103 -2.28 16.89 -14.95
CA GLY A 103 -1.16 17.83 -14.80
C GLY A 103 0.18 17.17 -14.40
N PHE A 104 0.20 15.86 -14.25
CA PHE A 104 1.49 15.15 -14.12
C PHE A 104 2.28 15.26 -15.44
N PRO A 105 3.62 15.31 -15.39
CA PRO A 105 4.44 15.38 -16.62
C PRO A 105 4.09 14.26 -17.60
N GLU A 106 4.11 14.56 -18.90
CA GLU A 106 3.88 13.58 -19.96
C GLU A 106 5.04 12.60 -20.06
N ILE A 107 5.15 11.72 -19.08
CA ILE A 107 6.09 10.60 -19.07
C ILE A 107 5.43 9.42 -19.77
N LYS A 108 6.14 8.79 -20.71
CA LYS A 108 5.72 7.51 -21.29
C LYS A 108 6.48 6.38 -20.61
N ILE A 109 5.77 5.30 -20.31
CA ILE A 109 6.33 4.07 -19.76
C ILE A 109 6.05 2.94 -20.75
N SER A 110 7.08 2.18 -21.11
CA SER A 110 6.96 0.92 -21.83
C SER A 110 7.64 -0.19 -21.03
N GLY A 111 7.02 -1.36 -20.98
CA GLY A 111 7.47 -2.46 -20.12
C GLY A 111 6.94 -2.38 -18.69
N SER A 112 7.62 -3.05 -17.76
CA SER A 112 7.25 -3.04 -16.35
C SER A 112 8.44 -3.34 -15.43
N ALA A 113 8.47 -2.70 -14.27
CA ALA A 113 9.48 -2.90 -13.23
C ALA A 113 8.82 -3.13 -11.86
N PRO A 114 9.44 -3.92 -10.96
CA PRO A 114 8.97 -4.01 -9.60
C PRO A 114 9.09 -2.66 -8.89
N ALA A 115 8.08 -2.34 -8.11
CA ALA A 115 8.07 -1.13 -7.29
C ALA A 115 7.46 -1.42 -5.91
N LYS A 116 7.93 -0.65 -4.92
CA LYS A 116 7.42 -0.67 -3.54
C LYS A 116 6.99 0.71 -3.12
N LEU A 117 5.81 0.78 -2.53
CA LEU A 117 5.29 1.99 -1.91
C LEU A 117 5.14 1.73 -0.40
N TYR A 118 5.80 2.54 0.39
CA TYR A 118 5.68 2.57 1.84
C TYR A 118 4.82 3.74 2.24
N LEU A 119 3.80 3.50 3.05
CA LEU A 119 2.93 4.53 3.60
C LEU A 119 2.99 4.48 5.12
N LYS A 120 3.14 5.63 5.75
CA LYS A 120 3.07 5.80 7.20
C LYS A 120 1.93 6.73 7.55
N PHE A 121 0.91 6.18 8.17
CA PHE A 121 -0.27 6.91 8.62
C PHE A 121 -0.02 7.49 10.00
N LEU A 122 -0.10 8.81 10.12
CA LEU A 122 0.07 9.54 11.37
C LEU A 122 -1.29 9.97 11.93
N GLU A 123 -1.35 10.24 13.24
CA GLU A 123 -2.56 10.72 13.93
C GLU A 123 -3.17 11.99 13.30
N SER A 124 -2.32 12.89 12.84
CA SER A 124 -2.70 14.16 12.22
C SER A 124 -3.43 14.03 10.88
N LYS A 125 -3.84 12.80 10.49
CA LYS A 125 -4.33 12.45 9.14
C LYS A 125 -3.31 12.71 8.02
N LYS A 126 -2.08 13.00 8.37
CA LYS A 126 -0.96 13.08 7.45
C LYS A 126 -0.49 11.68 7.10
N VAL A 127 -0.23 11.44 5.83
CA VAL A 127 0.35 10.19 5.32
C VAL A 127 1.70 10.52 4.71
N GLU A 128 2.77 9.99 5.29
CA GLU A 128 4.11 10.04 4.69
C GLU A 128 4.25 8.86 3.74
N PHE A 129 4.94 9.04 2.61
CA PHE A 129 5.15 7.99 1.64
C PHE A 129 6.58 7.98 1.09
N ASP A 130 7.03 6.77 0.76
CA ASP A 130 8.26 6.50 0.02
C ASP A 130 7.96 5.50 -1.09
N LEU A 131 8.23 5.87 -2.35
CA LEU A 131 8.13 5.02 -3.53
C LEU A 131 9.53 4.71 -4.02
N VAL A 132 9.83 3.43 -4.23
CA VAL A 132 11.12 2.96 -4.74
C VAL A 132 10.94 1.96 -5.88
N SER A 133 11.80 2.03 -6.89
CA SER A 133 11.92 1.04 -7.97
C SER A 133 13.33 1.07 -8.55
N ASP A 134 13.85 -0.07 -8.95
CA ASP A 134 15.12 -0.18 -9.68
C ASP A 134 14.98 0.07 -11.19
N LEU A 135 13.76 0.31 -11.64
CA LEU A 135 13.39 0.58 -13.02
C LEU A 135 13.89 -0.45 -14.05
N LYS A 136 14.27 -1.67 -13.61
CA LYS A 136 14.70 -2.74 -14.53
C LYS A 136 13.51 -3.29 -15.31
N GLY A 137 13.63 -3.35 -16.61
CA GLY A 137 12.57 -3.81 -17.51
C GLY A 137 11.58 -2.73 -17.91
N VAL A 138 11.89 -1.45 -17.65
CA VAL A 138 11.09 -0.29 -18.05
C VAL A 138 11.92 0.61 -18.95
N GLU A 139 11.34 1.02 -20.06
CA GLU A 139 11.76 2.19 -20.81
C GLU A 139 10.92 3.40 -20.35
N LEU A 140 11.59 4.50 -20.03
CA LEU A 140 10.94 5.76 -19.69
C LEU A 140 11.34 6.82 -20.70
N SER A 141 10.40 7.63 -21.12
CA SER A 141 10.71 8.80 -21.96
C SER A 141 9.95 10.04 -21.50
N TYR A 142 10.66 11.17 -21.49
CA TYR A 142 10.10 12.49 -21.24
C TYR A 142 10.37 13.38 -22.42
N LEU A 143 9.40 13.44 -23.32
CA LEU A 143 9.52 14.09 -24.64
C LEU A 143 9.88 15.58 -24.59
N PRO A 144 9.38 16.39 -23.63
CA PRO A 144 9.69 17.83 -23.58
C PRO A 144 11.18 18.16 -23.56
N ILE A 145 12.01 17.27 -23.02
CA ILE A 145 13.47 17.46 -22.99
C ILE A 145 14.24 16.40 -23.77
N GLY A 146 13.54 15.51 -24.49
CA GLY A 146 14.15 14.43 -25.26
C GLY A 146 14.89 13.38 -24.41
N TRP A 147 14.54 13.26 -23.13
CA TRP A 147 15.18 12.30 -22.23
C TRP A 147 14.58 10.92 -22.38
N VAL A 148 15.45 9.90 -22.48
CA VAL A 148 15.05 8.50 -22.55
C VAL A 148 15.94 7.68 -21.60
N LYS A 149 15.30 6.81 -20.81
CA LYS A 149 15.95 5.72 -20.09
C LYS A 149 15.60 4.44 -20.82
N GLU A 150 16.58 3.80 -21.43
CA GLU A 150 16.40 2.54 -22.14
C GLU A 150 16.00 1.40 -21.20
N MET A 151 15.31 0.37 -21.73
CA MET A 151 14.79 -0.77 -20.97
C MET A 151 15.86 -1.48 -20.13
N ASN A 152 17.07 -1.64 -20.66
CA ASN A 152 18.21 -2.29 -20.02
C ASN A 152 19.15 -1.31 -19.31
N GLY A 153 18.89 -0.02 -19.37
CA GLY A 153 19.68 1.00 -18.70
C GLY A 153 19.49 0.92 -17.17
N GLU A 154 20.57 1.14 -16.43
CA GLU A 154 20.50 1.22 -14.97
C GLU A 154 19.89 2.57 -14.56
N ALA A 155 18.92 2.53 -13.69
CA ALA A 155 18.34 3.71 -13.05
C ALA A 155 17.60 3.31 -11.79
N GLU A 156 17.39 4.25 -10.91
CA GLU A 156 16.63 4.08 -9.67
C GLU A 156 15.60 5.20 -9.56
N LEU A 157 14.39 4.85 -9.16
CA LEU A 157 13.35 5.79 -8.80
C LEU A 157 13.21 5.82 -7.28
N LYS A 158 13.36 7.00 -6.69
CA LYS A 158 13.03 7.27 -5.29
C LYS A 158 12.20 8.54 -5.23
N VAL A 159 11.00 8.44 -4.68
CA VAL A 159 10.10 9.58 -4.48
C VAL A 159 9.58 9.53 -3.06
N SER A 160 9.80 10.59 -2.31
CA SER A 160 9.33 10.70 -0.92
C SER A 160 8.48 11.94 -0.76
N GLY A 161 7.51 11.88 0.14
CA GLY A 161 6.67 13.03 0.39
C GLY A 161 5.64 12.81 1.48
N ALA A 162 4.70 13.73 1.55
CA ALA A 162 3.60 13.65 2.49
C ALA A 162 2.30 14.16 1.86
N ILE A 163 1.22 13.49 2.20
CA ILE A 163 -0.15 13.83 1.84
C ILE A 163 -0.87 14.23 3.11
N GLY A 164 -1.46 15.42 3.12
CA GLY A 164 -2.23 15.95 4.22
C GLY A 164 -3.24 16.95 3.68
N ASN A 165 -3.29 18.16 4.27
CA ASN A 165 -4.06 19.26 3.69
C ASN A 165 -3.41 19.79 2.39
N GLU A 166 -2.12 19.56 2.23
CA GLU A 166 -1.33 19.87 1.04
C GLU A 166 -0.46 18.66 0.68
N PHE A 167 -0.18 18.48 -0.61
CA PHE A 167 0.75 17.49 -1.11
C PHE A 167 2.16 18.10 -1.14
N VAL A 168 3.10 17.48 -0.46
CA VAL A 168 4.50 17.94 -0.39
C VAL A 168 5.42 16.81 -0.84
N LEU A 169 6.28 17.11 -1.83
CA LEU A 169 7.41 16.24 -2.19
C LEU A 169 8.63 16.68 -1.39
N ASN A 170 9.37 15.71 -0.87
CA ASN A 170 10.68 15.94 -0.27
C ASN A 170 11.74 15.85 -1.39
N ASN A 171 12.59 16.83 -1.48
CA ASN A 171 13.76 16.82 -2.38
C ASN A 171 14.91 16.07 -1.74
#